data_af70e5a750dfb7277c424962125f3e00
#
_entry.id   af70e5a750dfb7277c424962125f3e00
#
_cell.length_a   1.000
_cell.length_b   1.000
_cell.length_c   1.000
_cell.angle_alpha   90.00
_cell.angle_beta   90.00
_cell.angle_gamma   90.00
#
_symmetry.space_group_name_H-M   'P 1'
#
loop_
_entity.id
_entity.type
_entity.pdbx_description
1 polymer ?
#
loop_
_entity_poly.entity_id
_entity_poly.type
_entity_poly.pdbx_seq_one_letter_code
_entity_poly.pdbx_strand_id
1 'polypeptide(L)'
;PTLYVAVLQDSSAPGDLSTDTGIALANMTLAAWDKEVGSCIMGAINKPALTELLGIEEPLKLAYMVAFGYPTHKAHIVPLTERVSVKPSQSSRLARCQLSRRASFLAVR
;
A
#
# COMPACT_ATOMS: atom_id res chain seq x y z
N PRO A 1 -10.81 -0.48 3.07
CA PRO A 1 -10.42 -0.05 1.73
C PRO A 1 -11.44 -0.52 0.70
N THR A 2 -11.60 0.27 -0.35
CA THR A 2 -12.51 -0.02 -1.45
C THR A 2 -11.77 -0.37 -2.74
N LEU A 3 -10.46 -0.06 -2.79
CA LEU A 3 -9.60 -0.32 -3.93
C LEU A 3 -8.24 -0.85 -3.45
N TYR A 4 -7.71 -1.83 -4.18
CA TYR A 4 -6.33 -2.27 -4.06
C TYR A 4 -5.60 -2.07 -5.38
N VAL A 5 -4.36 -1.60 -5.31
CA VAL A 5 -3.48 -1.40 -6.46
C VAL A 5 -2.25 -2.28 -6.29
N ALA A 6 -2.00 -3.16 -7.25
CA ALA A 6 -0.76 -3.92 -7.34
C ALA A 6 0.29 -3.07 -8.08
N VAL A 7 1.40 -2.82 -7.44
CA VAL A 7 2.53 -2.09 -8.03
C VAL A 7 3.54 -3.11 -8.51
N LEU A 8 3.77 -3.13 -9.82
CA LEU A 8 4.60 -4.09 -10.50
C LEU A 8 5.91 -3.44 -10.96
N GLN A 9 6.98 -4.21 -10.94
CA GLN A 9 8.27 -3.86 -11.53
C GLN A 9 8.53 -4.78 -12.72
N ASP A 10 9.01 -4.21 -13.82
CA ASP A 10 9.46 -4.99 -14.96
C ASP A 10 10.93 -5.40 -14.74
N SER A 11 11.15 -6.70 -14.51
CA SER A 11 12.49 -7.24 -14.25
C SER A 11 13.41 -7.27 -15.49
N SER A 12 12.87 -7.00 -16.67
CA SER A 12 13.66 -6.85 -17.92
C SER A 12 14.22 -5.44 -18.10
N ALA A 13 13.69 -4.46 -17.35
CA ALA A 13 14.19 -3.09 -17.41
C ALA A 13 15.59 -2.99 -16.79
N PRO A 14 16.49 -2.19 -17.39
CA PRO A 14 17.84 -2.02 -16.85
C PRO A 14 17.83 -1.20 -15.55
N GLY A 15 18.69 -1.56 -14.61
CA GLY A 15 18.90 -0.84 -13.36
C GLY A 15 18.01 -1.29 -12.19
N ASP A 16 18.12 -0.58 -11.07
CA ASP A 16 17.32 -0.80 -9.87
C ASP A 16 16.08 0.10 -9.88
N LEU A 17 14.92 -0.49 -10.03
CA LEU A 17 13.63 0.21 -10.08
C LEU A 17 13.09 0.59 -8.69
N SER A 18 13.83 0.36 -7.61
CA SER A 18 13.34 0.61 -6.24
C SER A 18 13.06 2.10 -6.00
N THR A 19 13.91 2.99 -6.51
CA THR A 19 13.73 4.45 -6.43
C THR A 19 12.49 4.90 -7.20
N ASP A 20 12.34 4.45 -8.44
CA ASP A 20 11.20 4.81 -9.29
C ASP A 20 9.88 4.32 -8.68
N THR A 21 9.89 3.11 -8.14
CA THR A 21 8.76 2.55 -7.40
C THR A 21 8.41 3.39 -6.18
N GLY A 22 9.40 3.85 -5.42
CA GLY A 22 9.19 4.73 -4.26
C GLY A 22 8.58 6.07 -4.66
N ILE A 23 9.06 6.68 -5.74
CA ILE A 23 8.53 7.94 -6.28
C ILE A 23 7.09 7.76 -6.77
N ALA A 24 6.81 6.67 -7.49
CA ALA A 24 5.46 6.36 -7.96
C ALA A 24 4.47 6.18 -6.81
N LEU A 25 4.87 5.43 -5.77
CA LEU A 25 4.08 5.25 -4.55
C LEU A 25 3.80 6.57 -3.83
N ALA A 26 4.81 7.43 -3.68
CA ALA A 26 4.66 8.72 -3.03
C ALA A 26 3.66 9.61 -3.80
N ASN A 27 3.83 9.75 -5.11
CA ASN A 27 2.94 10.56 -5.94
C ASN A 27 1.50 10.03 -5.95
N MET A 28 1.32 8.71 -6.03
CA MET A 28 0.01 8.06 -6.01
C MET A 28 -0.72 8.33 -4.69
N THR A 29 -0.04 8.18 -3.57
CA THR A 29 -0.64 8.38 -2.25
C THR A 29 -0.94 9.85 -1.96
N LEU A 30 -0.09 10.79 -2.41
CA LEU A 30 -0.34 12.23 -2.32
C LEU A 30 -1.53 12.66 -3.18
N ALA A 31 -1.62 12.15 -4.42
CA ALA A 31 -2.75 12.45 -5.30
C ALA A 31 -4.07 11.89 -4.75
N ALA A 32 -4.03 10.72 -4.09
CA ALA A 32 -5.19 10.16 -3.40
C ALA A 32 -5.62 11.04 -2.22
N TRP A 33 -4.65 11.51 -1.42
CA TRP A 33 -4.91 12.36 -0.28
C TRP A 33 -5.52 13.72 -0.68
N ASP A 34 -5.11 14.29 -1.80
CA ASP A 34 -5.74 15.50 -2.38
C ASP A 34 -7.23 15.31 -2.67
N LYS A 35 -7.68 14.07 -2.86
CA LYS A 35 -9.08 13.67 -3.06
C LYS A 35 -9.73 13.11 -1.78
N GLU A 36 -9.16 13.38 -0.62
CA GLU A 36 -9.62 12.88 0.68
C GLU A 36 -9.63 11.35 0.78
N VAL A 37 -8.86 10.65 -0.06
CA VAL A 37 -8.71 9.21 -0.05
C VAL A 37 -7.46 8.83 0.73
N GLY A 38 -7.67 8.09 1.82
CA GLY A 38 -6.57 7.51 2.60
C GLY A 38 -5.94 6.33 1.89
N SER A 39 -4.66 6.08 2.17
CA SER A 39 -3.89 5.00 1.56
C SER A 39 -3.05 4.25 2.58
N CYS A 40 -2.74 2.99 2.27
CA CYS A 40 -1.82 2.16 3.04
C CYS A 40 -0.93 1.37 2.08
N ILE A 41 0.38 1.65 2.11
CA ILE A 41 1.38 0.91 1.33
C ILE A 41 1.76 -0.35 2.11
N MET A 42 1.63 -1.51 1.47
CA MET A 42 1.87 -2.82 2.07
C MET A 42 3.04 -3.51 1.35
N GLY A 43 4.18 -3.66 2.04
CA GLY A 43 5.36 -4.38 1.55
C GLY A 43 5.51 -5.78 2.17
N ALA A 44 5.09 -5.94 3.44
CA ALA A 44 5.12 -7.20 4.18
C ALA A 44 3.88 -8.06 3.86
N ILE A 45 3.83 -8.57 2.62
CA ILE A 45 2.72 -9.34 2.06
C ILE A 45 3.22 -10.70 1.55
N ASN A 46 2.35 -11.66 1.43
CA ASN A 46 2.66 -12.94 0.78
C ASN A 46 2.68 -12.76 -0.74
N LYS A 47 3.83 -12.27 -1.27
CA LYS A 47 4.00 -11.97 -2.69
C LYS A 47 3.76 -13.19 -3.58
N PRO A 48 4.30 -14.40 -3.30
CA PRO A 48 4.06 -15.58 -4.14
C PRO A 48 2.57 -15.90 -4.33
N ALA A 49 1.81 -15.93 -3.23
CA ALA A 49 0.38 -16.23 -3.28
C ALA A 49 -0.41 -15.15 -4.04
N LEU A 50 -0.04 -13.87 -3.87
CA LEU A 50 -0.68 -12.77 -4.60
C LEU A 50 -0.32 -12.76 -6.09
N THR A 51 0.93 -13.10 -6.44
CA THR A 51 1.38 -13.22 -7.82
C THR A 51 0.56 -14.27 -8.57
N GLU A 52 0.37 -15.44 -7.95
CA GLU A 52 -0.47 -16.52 -8.50
C GLU A 52 -1.94 -16.08 -8.61
N LEU A 53 -2.51 -15.53 -7.55
CA LEU A 53 -3.91 -15.09 -7.52
C LEU A 53 -4.23 -14.02 -8.57
N LEU A 54 -3.29 -13.10 -8.83
CA LEU A 54 -3.45 -11.99 -9.76
C LEU A 54 -3.00 -12.35 -11.19
N GLY A 55 -2.46 -13.54 -11.42
CA GLY A 55 -1.97 -13.98 -12.72
C GLY A 55 -0.80 -13.11 -13.23
N ILE A 56 0.09 -12.71 -12.33
CA ILE A 56 1.26 -11.88 -12.69
C ILE A 56 2.34 -12.81 -13.25
N GLU A 57 2.70 -12.61 -14.51
CA GLU A 57 3.71 -13.40 -15.23
C GLU A 57 4.98 -12.58 -15.45
N GLU A 58 6.11 -13.29 -15.62
CA GLU A 58 7.37 -12.67 -16.03
C GLU A 58 7.19 -11.87 -17.36
N PRO A 59 7.86 -10.73 -17.52
CA PRO A 59 8.93 -10.19 -16.66
C PRO A 59 8.44 -9.35 -15.46
N LEU A 60 7.15 -9.31 -15.18
CA LEU A 60 6.57 -8.48 -14.13
C LEU A 60 6.69 -9.15 -12.76
N LYS A 61 7.06 -8.36 -11.75
CA LYS A 61 7.17 -8.79 -10.35
C LYS A 61 6.37 -7.89 -9.44
N LEU A 62 5.62 -8.48 -8.52
CA LEU A 62 4.87 -7.73 -7.51
C LEU A 62 5.83 -7.10 -6.50
N ALA A 63 5.91 -5.77 -6.50
CA ALA A 63 6.71 -5.00 -5.56
C ALA A 63 5.93 -4.68 -4.28
N TYR A 64 4.78 -4.04 -4.42
CA TYR A 64 3.92 -3.58 -3.33
C TYR A 64 2.43 -3.75 -3.66
N MET A 65 1.61 -3.79 -2.62
CA MET A 65 0.18 -3.54 -2.73
C MET A 65 -0.15 -2.22 -2.03
N VAL A 66 -1.05 -1.44 -2.59
CA VAL A 66 -1.56 -0.23 -1.96
C VAL A 66 -3.07 -0.37 -1.77
N ALA A 67 -3.52 -0.19 -0.55
CA ALA A 67 -4.95 -0.11 -0.23
C ALA A 67 -5.39 1.34 -0.20
N PHE A 68 -6.52 1.65 -0.83
CA PHE A 68 -7.15 2.98 -0.82
C PHE A 68 -8.56 2.91 -0.23
N GLY A 69 -8.98 3.98 0.44
CA GLY A 69 -10.33 4.08 0.97
C GLY A 69 -10.56 5.40 1.68
N TYR A 70 -11.81 5.75 1.89
CA TYR A 70 -12.16 6.94 2.65
C TYR A 70 -11.92 6.71 4.14
N PRO A 71 -11.18 7.59 4.84
CA PRO A 71 -10.94 7.47 6.27
C PRO A 71 -12.24 7.71 7.06
N THR A 72 -12.49 6.87 8.05
CA THR A 72 -13.65 6.98 8.95
C THR A 72 -13.36 7.80 10.21
N HIS A 73 -12.12 8.22 10.38
CA HIS A 73 -11.67 9.01 11.53
C HIS A 73 -10.75 10.14 11.07
N LYS A 74 -10.68 11.20 11.86
CA LYS A 74 -9.75 12.31 11.61
C LYS A 74 -8.45 12.06 12.35
N ALA A 75 -7.33 12.10 11.63
CA ALA A 75 -6.01 12.08 12.21
C ALA A 75 -5.66 13.50 12.75
N HIS A 76 -5.06 13.55 13.94
CA HIS A 76 -4.58 14.79 14.53
C HIS A 76 -3.09 14.68 14.81
N ILE A 77 -2.34 15.74 14.47
CA ILE A 77 -0.95 15.88 14.88
C ILE A 77 -0.95 16.48 16.27
N VAL A 78 -0.37 15.76 17.23
CA VAL A 78 -0.19 16.25 18.60
C VAL A 78 1.30 16.48 18.87
N PRO A 79 1.67 17.53 19.66
CA PRO A 79 3.05 17.71 20.09
C PRO A 79 3.50 16.49 20.90
N LEU A 80 4.70 15.98 20.61
CA LEU A 80 5.29 14.90 21.37
C LEU A 80 5.84 15.48 22.69
N THR A 81 5.09 15.34 23.77
CA THR A 81 5.53 15.76 25.12
C THR A 81 6.28 14.68 25.87
N GLU A 82 6.06 13.41 25.51
CA GLU A 82 6.77 12.24 26.04
C GLU A 82 6.99 11.21 24.93
N ARG A 83 8.05 10.38 25.07
CA ARG A 83 8.26 9.22 24.20
C ARG A 83 7.16 8.22 24.43
N VAL A 84 6.17 8.18 23.56
CA VAL A 84 5.13 7.16 23.59
C VAL A 84 5.73 5.87 23.06
N SER A 85 6.02 4.92 23.95
CA SER A 85 6.30 3.56 23.53
C SER A 85 5.00 2.89 23.12
N VAL A 86 4.78 2.74 21.81
CA VAL A 86 3.61 2.00 21.31
C VAL A 86 3.79 0.53 21.66
N LYS A 87 2.95 0.01 22.57
CA LYS A 87 2.96 -1.42 22.88
C LYS A 87 2.56 -2.21 21.63
N PRO A 88 3.22 -3.35 21.32
CA PRO A 88 2.93 -4.15 20.13
C PRO A 88 1.46 -4.56 19.96
N SER A 89 0.73 -4.66 21.06
CA SER A 89 -0.72 -4.98 21.07
C SER A 89 -1.62 -3.87 20.52
N GLN A 90 -1.13 -2.62 20.44
CA GLN A 90 -1.90 -1.50 19.86
C GLN A 90 -1.62 -1.30 18.39
N SER A 91 -0.43 -1.64 17.90
CA SER A 91 -0.11 -1.60 16.47
C SER A 91 -0.92 -2.62 15.65
N SER A 92 -1.28 -3.76 16.24
CA SER A 92 -2.09 -4.79 15.60
C SER A 92 -3.56 -4.39 15.38
N ARG A 93 -4.07 -3.37 16.08
CA ARG A 93 -5.43 -2.84 15.87
C ARG A 93 -5.51 -1.85 14.70
N LEU A 94 -4.43 -1.16 14.40
CA LEU A 94 -4.36 -0.22 13.26
C LEU A 94 -4.15 -0.94 11.92
N ALA A 95 -3.59 -2.15 11.94
CA ALA A 95 -3.28 -2.93 10.74
C ALA A 95 -4.41 -3.90 10.30
N ARG A 96 -5.54 -3.94 11.00
CA ARG A 96 -6.70 -4.72 10.52
C ARG A 96 -7.47 -3.94 9.47
N CYS A 97 -6.88 -3.85 8.28
CA CYS A 97 -7.62 -3.51 7.08
C CYS A 97 -8.61 -4.66 6.82
N GLN A 98 -9.89 -4.47 7.17
CA GLN A 98 -10.91 -5.47 6.83
C GLN A 98 -11.05 -5.50 5.32
N LEU A 99 -10.69 -6.63 4.70
CA LEU A 99 -10.98 -6.89 3.29
C LEU A 99 -12.51 -6.87 3.10
N SER A 100 -13.01 -5.82 2.49
CA SER A 100 -14.38 -5.79 2.00
C SER A 100 -14.51 -6.76 0.83
N ARG A 101 -15.59 -7.56 0.79
CA ARG A 101 -15.88 -8.51 -0.30
C ARG A 101 -16.08 -7.86 -1.68
N ARG A 102 -15.91 -6.53 -1.82
CA ARG A 102 -16.05 -5.76 -3.05
C ARG A 102 -14.82 -4.89 -3.32
N ALA A 103 -13.62 -5.44 -3.15
CA ALA A 103 -12.41 -4.74 -3.53
C ALA A 103 -12.17 -4.88 -5.03
N SER A 104 -11.91 -3.76 -5.70
CA SER A 104 -11.45 -3.73 -7.09
C SER A 104 -9.92 -3.70 -7.10
N PHE A 105 -9.30 -4.43 -8.03
CA PHE A 105 -7.87 -4.44 -8.21
C PHE A 105 -7.49 -3.71 -9.49
N LEU A 106 -6.52 -2.83 -9.39
CA LEU A 106 -5.89 -2.14 -10.50
C LEU A 106 -4.39 -2.44 -10.47
N ALA A 107 -3.85 -2.92 -11.58
CA ALA A 107 -2.42 -3.08 -11.76
C ALA A 107 -1.84 -1.86 -12.50
N VAL A 108 -0.78 -1.28 -11.97
CA VAL A 108 0.00 -0.21 -12.59
C VAL A 108 1.34 -0.79 -13.00
N ARG A 109 1.67 -0.64 -14.28
CA ARG A 109 2.95 -1.06 -14.89
C ARG A 109 3.95 0.09 -14.93
#